data_0a07b148a449204fa942fcf5d0203045
#
_entry.id   0a07b148a449204fa942fcf5d0203045
#
_cell.length_a   1.000
_cell.length_b   1.000
_cell.length_c   1.000
_cell.angle_alpha   90.00
_cell.angle_beta   90.00
_cell.angle_gamma   90.00
#
_symmetry.space_group_name_H-M   'P 1'
#
loop_
_entity.id
_entity.type
_entity.pdbx_description
1 polymer ?
#
loop_
_entity_poly.entity_id
_entity_poly.type
_entity_poly.pdbx_seq_one_letter_code
_entity_poly.pdbx_strand_id
1 'polypeptide(L)'
;MDNEKHVFRRQFIFSPRRINAFPGWKREEVGNRYFLLAHPDLSYTLIRNERNFLLLLGYILDPLYPERSDEKIVNELFSTAWSLGGLFTALKRMFGRYIIIASINGRMAAFSDPLGARALFYTSDSAGRLWVASQSSILAEYFGFHTDREIERDLFGIPLFAGEEYWYPGTVTAYREISHLLPNHYLDFSSKSQIRYWPVEELIKRDDQEVCDYVVELWRGAFRALCRRFDSALAISAGLDSRIILAASREVSSGMQFITHTHKNLGVSGPDIVIPSVMLPRLGLKHTIVFHSEHIDPDFERIFRRNVTTARRNKGVNAYALYRHFQECGKECVVINGNGGEITRNFYFLPRVIPLSGFSLASLAFMEASTVAVNQFGNWLEGLSGVRESGYSVLDLLYWEQRIGNWASMSFSEYDISFESFSPFGCKDLLESMLSVSASERCWPDFRFHQRVIQRLWPEVLEYGVNPVKGRKAALRQALKRTCIHEVLKAIRYLRFSGVRYLMAGRG
;
A
#
# COMPACT_ATOMS: atom_id res chain seq x y z
N MET A 1 -3.28 -4.78 29.47
CA MET A 1 -3.55 -5.38 28.15
C MET A 1 -3.27 -6.87 28.22
N ASP A 2 -4.11 -7.70 27.62
CA ASP A 2 -3.77 -9.10 27.36
C ASP A 2 -2.74 -9.10 26.23
N ASN A 3 -1.47 -9.07 26.61
CA ASN A 3 -0.35 -8.72 25.76
C ASN A 3 -0.12 -9.73 24.61
N GLU A 4 -0.52 -10.98 24.77
CA GLU A 4 -0.30 -12.03 23.78
C GLU A 4 -1.19 -11.88 22.53
N LYS A 5 -2.39 -11.33 22.69
CA LYS A 5 -3.34 -11.13 21.58
C LYS A 5 -2.91 -10.10 20.53
N HIS A 6 -1.94 -9.26 20.85
CA HIS A 6 -1.49 -8.19 19.95
C HIS A 6 -0.12 -8.48 19.33
N VAL A 7 0.56 -9.54 19.77
CA VAL A 7 1.85 -9.93 19.21
C VAL A 7 1.64 -10.51 17.82
N PHE A 8 2.21 -9.82 16.83
CA PHE A 8 2.04 -10.11 15.41
C PHE A 8 0.57 -10.27 14.99
N ARG A 9 -0.29 -9.41 15.51
CA ARG A 9 -1.72 -9.42 15.21
C ARG A 9 -1.97 -9.37 13.71
N ARG A 10 -2.85 -10.22 13.19
CA ARG A 10 -3.20 -10.38 11.76
C ARG A 10 -2.04 -10.78 10.84
N GLN A 11 -1.00 -11.38 11.40
CA GLN A 11 0.16 -11.81 10.65
C GLN A 11 0.16 -13.33 10.43
N PHE A 12 1.04 -13.81 9.54
CA PHE A 12 1.22 -15.22 9.27
C PHE A 12 2.68 -15.57 8.99
N ILE A 13 2.98 -16.86 9.07
CA ILE A 13 4.19 -17.49 8.52
C ILE A 13 3.78 -18.75 7.75
N PHE A 14 4.35 -18.92 6.57
CA PHE A 14 4.18 -20.07 5.70
C PHE A 14 5.53 -20.75 5.49
N SER A 15 5.64 -22.03 5.83
CA SER A 15 6.92 -22.70 6.02
C SER A 15 6.94 -24.12 5.44
N PRO A 16 8.14 -24.63 5.01
CA PRO A 16 8.29 -25.98 4.47
C PRO A 16 8.39 -27.06 5.56
N ARG A 17 8.19 -26.72 6.82
CA ARG A 17 8.15 -27.65 7.96
C ARG A 17 7.27 -27.12 9.07
N ARG A 18 6.74 -28.01 9.90
CA ARG A 18 6.00 -27.63 11.11
C ARG A 18 6.92 -26.84 12.04
N ILE A 19 6.38 -25.79 12.63
CA ILE A 19 7.06 -24.96 13.63
C ILE A 19 6.20 -24.88 14.88
N ASN A 20 6.83 -24.91 16.06
CA ASN A 20 6.19 -24.82 17.36
C ASN A 20 6.36 -23.42 17.98
N ALA A 21 6.30 -22.37 17.12
CA ALA A 21 6.30 -20.99 17.56
C ALA A 21 4.86 -20.46 17.67
N PHE A 22 4.71 -19.30 18.29
CA PHE A 22 3.46 -18.54 18.37
C PHE A 22 2.29 -19.37 18.95
N PRO A 23 2.27 -19.62 20.28
CA PRO A 23 1.16 -20.29 20.94
C PRO A 23 -0.19 -19.62 20.63
N GLY A 24 -1.24 -20.42 20.44
CA GLY A 24 -2.59 -19.90 20.13
C GLY A 24 -2.83 -19.56 18.66
N TRP A 25 -1.81 -19.56 17.78
CA TRP A 25 -2.02 -19.35 16.36
C TRP A 25 -2.69 -20.55 15.70
N LYS A 26 -3.54 -20.27 14.70
CA LYS A 26 -4.14 -21.28 13.82
C LYS A 26 -3.06 -22.00 13.04
N ARG A 27 -3.17 -23.31 12.94
CA ARG A 27 -2.23 -24.18 12.21
C ARG A 27 -2.96 -24.95 11.13
N GLU A 28 -2.44 -24.92 9.90
CA GLU A 28 -2.98 -25.64 8.76
C GLU A 28 -1.87 -26.29 7.96
N GLU A 29 -2.09 -27.53 7.51
CA GLU A 29 -1.21 -28.20 6.56
C GLU A 29 -1.68 -27.87 5.15
N VAL A 30 -0.79 -27.29 4.34
CA VAL A 30 -1.10 -26.78 3.00
C VAL A 30 -0.36 -27.64 1.96
N GLY A 31 -1.13 -28.47 1.25
CA GLY A 31 -0.55 -29.51 0.40
C GLY A 31 0.29 -30.51 1.23
N ASN A 32 1.17 -31.23 0.59
CA ASN A 32 1.93 -32.32 1.27
C ASN A 32 3.24 -31.87 1.92
N ARG A 33 3.58 -30.57 1.88
CA ARG A 33 4.95 -30.12 2.22
C ARG A 33 5.04 -28.79 2.92
N TYR A 34 3.92 -28.07 3.08
CA TYR A 34 3.93 -26.71 3.65
C TYR A 34 2.96 -26.58 4.81
N PHE A 35 3.25 -25.66 5.69
CA PHE A 35 2.48 -25.39 6.89
C PHE A 35 2.23 -23.91 7.03
N LEU A 36 0.98 -23.55 7.30
CA LEU A 36 0.57 -22.21 7.66
C LEU A 36 0.47 -22.10 9.17
N LEU A 37 1.06 -21.04 9.73
CA LEU A 37 0.70 -20.48 11.02
C LEU A 37 0.09 -19.11 10.78
N ALA A 38 -1.11 -18.86 11.28
CA ALA A 38 -1.81 -17.59 11.12
C ALA A 38 -2.33 -17.11 12.49
N HIS A 39 -2.13 -15.81 12.77
CA HIS A 39 -2.72 -15.18 13.95
C HIS A 39 -4.24 -15.41 13.98
N PRO A 40 -4.88 -15.59 15.16
CA PRO A 40 -6.33 -15.81 15.27
C PRO A 40 -7.19 -14.76 14.53
N ASP A 41 -6.77 -13.49 14.54
CA ASP A 41 -7.48 -12.39 13.88
C ASP A 41 -7.19 -12.27 12.38
N LEU A 42 -6.36 -13.13 11.80
CA LEU A 42 -6.20 -13.23 10.36
C LEU A 42 -7.17 -14.28 9.81
N SER A 43 -8.08 -13.86 8.94
CA SER A 43 -8.89 -14.78 8.16
C SER A 43 -8.04 -15.45 7.07
N TYR A 44 -8.34 -16.70 6.76
CA TYR A 44 -7.81 -17.36 5.58
C TYR A 44 -8.84 -18.32 5.00
N THR A 45 -8.72 -18.59 3.70
CA THR A 45 -9.50 -19.58 2.96
C THR A 45 -8.55 -20.47 2.19
N LEU A 46 -8.66 -21.77 2.38
CA LEU A 46 -7.86 -22.78 1.68
C LEU A 46 -8.78 -23.71 0.91
N ILE A 47 -8.60 -23.75 -0.41
CA ILE A 47 -9.23 -24.73 -1.31
C ILE A 47 -8.13 -25.58 -1.89
N ARG A 48 -8.33 -26.90 -1.90
CA ARG A 48 -7.32 -27.85 -2.39
C ARG A 48 -7.93 -29.10 -2.98
N ASN A 49 -7.20 -29.71 -3.90
CA ASN A 49 -7.39 -31.08 -4.33
C ASN A 49 -6.06 -31.86 -4.18
N GLU A 50 -5.96 -33.05 -4.75
CA GLU A 50 -4.75 -33.90 -4.64
C GLU A 50 -3.47 -33.24 -5.15
N ARG A 51 -3.54 -32.33 -6.13
CA ARG A 51 -2.37 -31.76 -6.85
C ARG A 51 -2.21 -30.25 -6.67
N ASN A 52 -3.30 -29.55 -6.50
CA ASN A 52 -3.34 -28.09 -6.53
C ASN A 52 -3.95 -27.53 -5.24
N PHE A 53 -3.58 -26.31 -4.90
CA PHE A 53 -4.26 -25.54 -3.86
C PHE A 53 -4.26 -24.05 -4.16
N LEU A 54 -5.23 -23.35 -3.58
CA LEU A 54 -5.31 -21.90 -3.52
C LEU A 54 -5.56 -21.49 -2.07
N LEU A 55 -4.61 -20.79 -1.49
CA LEU A 55 -4.67 -20.24 -0.14
C LEU A 55 -4.78 -18.72 -0.23
N LEU A 56 -5.89 -18.17 0.24
CA LEU A 56 -6.10 -16.75 0.48
C LEU A 56 -5.80 -16.45 1.94
N LEU A 57 -4.99 -15.44 2.21
CA LEU A 57 -4.70 -14.90 3.55
C LEU A 57 -5.16 -13.44 3.60
N GLY A 58 -6.14 -13.13 4.42
CA GLY A 58 -6.87 -11.87 4.45
C GLY A 58 -8.25 -12.00 3.84
N TYR A 59 -8.73 -10.99 3.13
CA TYR A 59 -10.06 -10.98 2.52
C TYR A 59 -10.03 -10.41 1.10
N ILE A 60 -10.97 -10.90 0.28
CA ILE A 60 -11.16 -10.50 -1.12
C ILE A 60 -12.62 -10.09 -1.36
N LEU A 61 -12.84 -9.09 -2.20
CA LEU A 61 -14.16 -8.53 -2.51
C LEU A 61 -14.39 -8.54 -4.01
N ASP A 62 -15.54 -9.02 -4.43
CA ASP A 62 -15.99 -8.99 -5.82
C ASP A 62 -16.94 -7.78 -6.01
N PRO A 63 -16.57 -6.75 -6.78
CA PRO A 63 -17.43 -5.58 -6.98
C PRO A 63 -18.66 -5.87 -7.82
N LEU A 64 -18.65 -6.92 -8.64
CA LEU A 64 -19.80 -7.29 -9.48
C LEU A 64 -20.80 -8.14 -8.72
N TYR A 65 -20.35 -8.87 -7.71
CA TYR A 65 -21.17 -9.74 -6.87
C TYR A 65 -20.90 -9.48 -5.39
N PRO A 66 -21.38 -8.35 -4.87
CA PRO A 66 -21.07 -7.88 -3.49
C PRO A 66 -21.48 -8.84 -2.37
N GLU A 67 -22.36 -9.78 -2.65
CA GLU A 67 -22.84 -10.79 -1.69
C GLU A 67 -21.91 -12.00 -1.53
N ARG A 68 -20.88 -12.13 -2.40
CA ARG A 68 -19.98 -13.28 -2.37
C ARG A 68 -19.05 -13.26 -1.15
N SER A 69 -18.91 -14.39 -0.49
CA SER A 69 -17.91 -14.63 0.55
C SER A 69 -16.53 -14.92 -0.06
N ASP A 70 -15.46 -14.83 0.78
CA ASP A 70 -14.12 -15.25 0.37
C ASP A 70 -14.11 -16.68 -0.16
N GLU A 71 -14.79 -17.60 0.52
CA GLU A 71 -14.86 -19.00 0.13
C GLU A 71 -15.46 -19.18 -1.27
N LYS A 72 -16.56 -18.46 -1.57
CA LYS A 72 -17.20 -18.53 -2.89
C LYS A 72 -16.30 -17.99 -3.99
N ILE A 73 -15.64 -16.87 -3.76
CA ILE A 73 -14.70 -16.26 -4.72
C ILE A 73 -13.50 -17.19 -4.94
N VAL A 74 -12.88 -17.71 -3.86
CA VAL A 74 -11.70 -18.57 -3.95
C VAL A 74 -12.03 -19.89 -4.63
N ASN A 75 -13.21 -20.48 -4.37
CA ASN A 75 -13.67 -21.69 -5.08
C ASN A 75 -13.82 -21.45 -6.58
N GLU A 76 -14.40 -20.32 -6.98
CA GLU A 76 -14.53 -19.96 -8.39
C GLU A 76 -13.16 -19.75 -9.05
N LEU A 77 -12.26 -19.00 -8.41
CA LEU A 77 -10.89 -18.82 -8.87
C LEU A 77 -10.16 -20.17 -9.01
N PHE A 78 -10.28 -21.04 -8.03
CA PHE A 78 -9.65 -22.36 -8.05
C PHE A 78 -10.19 -23.27 -9.16
N SER A 79 -11.49 -23.19 -9.46
CA SER A 79 -12.13 -24.01 -10.50
C SER A 79 -11.88 -23.49 -11.93
N THR A 80 -11.63 -22.18 -12.08
CA THR A 80 -11.50 -21.54 -13.40
C THR A 80 -10.05 -21.23 -13.80
N ALA A 81 -9.13 -21.08 -12.84
CA ALA A 81 -7.74 -20.74 -13.12
C ALA A 81 -6.89 -22.00 -13.41
N TRP A 82 -6.63 -22.28 -14.67
CA TRP A 82 -5.80 -23.40 -15.13
C TRP A 82 -4.29 -23.09 -15.13
N SER A 83 -3.91 -21.82 -14.88
CA SER A 83 -2.53 -21.35 -14.83
C SER A 83 -2.40 -20.15 -13.92
N LEU A 84 -1.18 -19.80 -13.54
CA LEU A 84 -0.91 -18.57 -12.79
C LEU A 84 -1.35 -17.33 -13.59
N GLY A 85 -1.13 -17.30 -14.92
CA GLY A 85 -1.60 -16.20 -15.77
C GLY A 85 -3.13 -16.06 -15.76
N GLY A 86 -3.86 -17.18 -15.85
CA GLY A 86 -5.32 -17.21 -15.71
C GLY A 86 -5.79 -16.69 -14.34
N LEU A 87 -5.08 -17.08 -13.28
CA LEU A 87 -5.36 -16.57 -11.92
C LEU A 87 -5.14 -15.06 -11.81
N PHE A 88 -4.04 -14.52 -12.35
CA PHE A 88 -3.79 -13.08 -12.36
C PHE A 88 -4.88 -12.32 -13.14
N THR A 89 -5.33 -12.86 -14.27
CA THR A 89 -6.41 -12.25 -15.06
C THR A 89 -7.74 -12.25 -14.29
N ALA A 90 -8.11 -13.36 -13.66
CA ALA A 90 -9.34 -13.47 -12.88
C ALA A 90 -9.34 -12.51 -11.66
N LEU A 91 -8.18 -12.23 -11.09
CA LEU A 91 -8.02 -11.34 -9.94
C LEU A 91 -8.02 -9.84 -10.31
N LYS A 92 -7.91 -9.47 -11.58
CA LYS A 92 -7.76 -8.05 -12.00
C LYS A 92 -8.84 -7.12 -11.39
N ARG A 93 -10.09 -7.57 -11.33
CA ARG A 93 -11.23 -6.78 -10.81
C ARG A 93 -11.46 -6.89 -9.32
N MET A 94 -10.77 -7.79 -8.65
CA MET A 94 -10.98 -8.01 -7.21
C MET A 94 -10.36 -6.91 -6.38
N PHE A 95 -11.08 -6.51 -5.34
CA PHE A 95 -10.59 -5.65 -4.27
C PHE A 95 -10.23 -6.50 -3.05
N GLY A 96 -9.63 -5.87 -2.05
CA GLY A 96 -9.34 -6.54 -0.78
C GLY A 96 -7.96 -6.22 -0.26
N ARG A 97 -7.58 -6.91 0.81
CA ARG A 97 -6.24 -6.87 1.37
C ARG A 97 -5.79 -8.30 1.64
N TYR A 98 -4.96 -8.82 0.76
CA TYR A 98 -4.69 -10.26 0.76
C TYR A 98 -3.28 -10.63 0.29
N ILE A 99 -2.87 -11.83 0.69
CA ILE A 99 -1.84 -12.64 0.01
C ILE A 99 -2.52 -13.87 -0.58
N ILE A 100 -2.11 -14.24 -1.76
CA ILE A 100 -2.45 -15.54 -2.36
C ILE A 100 -1.18 -16.37 -2.46
N ILE A 101 -1.27 -17.63 -1.98
CA ILE A 101 -0.28 -18.67 -2.22
C ILE A 101 -0.99 -19.78 -2.99
N ALA A 102 -0.52 -20.05 -4.20
CA ALA A 102 -1.16 -21.01 -5.10
C ALA A 102 -0.17 -22.05 -5.60
N SER A 103 -0.65 -23.29 -5.72
CA SER A 103 0.01 -24.34 -6.48
C SER A 103 -0.93 -24.75 -7.61
N ILE A 104 -0.54 -24.52 -8.85
CA ILE A 104 -1.34 -24.81 -10.05
C ILE A 104 -0.46 -25.54 -11.04
N ASN A 105 -0.84 -26.78 -11.38
CA ASN A 105 -0.14 -27.62 -12.36
C ASN A 105 1.39 -27.73 -12.09
N GLY A 106 1.76 -27.94 -10.83
CA GLY A 106 3.14 -28.11 -10.39
C GLY A 106 3.96 -26.81 -10.25
N ARG A 107 3.36 -25.66 -10.56
CA ARG A 107 3.99 -24.34 -10.32
C ARG A 107 3.43 -23.73 -9.06
N MET A 108 4.30 -23.31 -8.17
CA MET A 108 3.93 -22.68 -6.90
C MET A 108 4.40 -21.22 -6.85
N ALA A 109 3.47 -20.34 -6.49
CA ALA A 109 3.71 -18.91 -6.42
C ALA A 109 3.03 -18.28 -5.20
N ALA A 110 3.61 -17.17 -4.71
CA ALA A 110 2.97 -16.30 -3.72
C ALA A 110 2.99 -14.85 -4.20
N PHE A 111 1.90 -14.11 -4.00
CA PHE A 111 1.79 -12.70 -4.39
C PHE A 111 0.78 -11.96 -3.53
N SER A 112 0.91 -10.64 -3.49
CA SER A 112 0.06 -9.74 -2.71
C SER A 112 -1.09 -9.15 -3.53
N ASP A 113 -2.01 -8.48 -2.82
CA ASP A 113 -2.97 -7.56 -3.44
C ASP A 113 -2.26 -6.49 -4.29
N PRO A 114 -2.98 -5.78 -5.19
CA PRO A 114 -2.37 -4.84 -6.15
C PRO A 114 -1.52 -3.72 -5.55
N LEU A 115 -1.77 -3.34 -4.29
CA LEU A 115 -0.98 -2.30 -3.61
C LEU A 115 0.16 -2.86 -2.76
N GLY A 116 0.23 -4.19 -2.55
CA GLY A 116 1.08 -4.78 -1.53
C GLY A 116 0.64 -4.39 -0.11
N ALA A 117 -0.65 -4.06 0.07
CA ALA A 117 -1.18 -3.60 1.35
C ALA A 117 -1.10 -4.67 2.43
N ARG A 118 -1.24 -5.96 2.08
CA ARG A 118 -0.75 -7.06 2.90
C ARG A 118 0.64 -7.44 2.40
N ALA A 119 1.65 -7.06 3.19
CA ALA A 119 3.05 -7.27 2.86
C ALA A 119 3.42 -8.75 2.78
N LEU A 120 4.41 -9.09 1.97
CA LEU A 120 4.99 -10.41 1.89
C LEU A 120 6.53 -10.31 1.93
N PHE A 121 7.11 -11.00 2.90
CA PHE A 121 8.55 -11.13 3.06
C PHE A 121 8.95 -12.57 2.92
N TYR A 122 10.17 -12.82 2.43
CA TYR A 122 10.66 -14.17 2.23
C TYR A 122 12.15 -14.30 2.49
N THR A 123 12.56 -15.52 2.85
CA THR A 123 13.94 -15.94 3.01
C THR A 123 14.08 -17.42 2.65
N SER A 124 15.31 -17.92 2.58
CA SER A 124 15.58 -19.36 2.44
C SER A 124 16.30 -19.89 3.67
N ASP A 125 15.95 -21.10 4.11
CA ASP A 125 16.70 -21.79 5.16
C ASP A 125 18.02 -22.36 4.63
N SER A 126 18.84 -22.97 5.51
CA SER A 126 20.12 -23.57 5.17
C SER A 126 20.02 -24.71 4.14
N ALA A 127 18.86 -25.32 3.98
CA ALA A 127 18.57 -26.31 2.93
C ALA A 127 18.05 -25.65 1.64
N GLY A 128 18.02 -24.33 1.57
CA GLY A 128 17.54 -23.56 0.42
C GLY A 128 16.02 -23.63 0.23
N ARG A 129 15.23 -23.97 1.25
CA ARG A 129 13.77 -24.00 1.15
C ARG A 129 13.19 -22.63 1.51
N LEU A 130 12.20 -22.19 0.73
CA LEU A 130 11.55 -20.87 0.96
C LEU A 130 10.67 -20.86 2.20
N TRP A 131 10.77 -19.75 2.92
CA TRP A 131 9.92 -19.35 4.02
C TRP A 131 9.31 -17.99 3.68
N VAL A 132 8.04 -17.85 3.96
CA VAL A 132 7.26 -16.65 3.62
C VAL A 132 6.52 -16.18 4.86
N ALA A 133 6.50 -14.87 5.11
CA ALA A 133 5.72 -14.27 6.19
C ALA A 133 5.21 -12.88 5.81
N SER A 134 4.24 -12.39 6.54
CA SER A 134 3.69 -11.05 6.37
C SER A 134 4.53 -9.95 7.04
N GLN A 135 5.52 -10.32 7.85
CA GLN A 135 6.46 -9.39 8.47
C GLN A 135 7.88 -9.96 8.45
N SER A 136 8.86 -9.11 8.14
CA SER A 136 10.27 -9.48 8.23
C SER A 136 10.69 -9.83 9.66
N SER A 137 10.13 -9.14 10.66
CA SER A 137 10.37 -9.41 12.08
C SER A 137 9.99 -10.82 12.52
N ILE A 138 8.94 -11.43 11.94
CA ILE A 138 8.57 -12.83 12.23
C ILE A 138 9.67 -13.79 11.76
N LEU A 139 10.16 -13.61 10.54
CA LEU A 139 11.25 -14.43 10.00
C LEU A 139 12.54 -14.21 10.79
N ALA A 140 12.86 -12.95 11.10
CA ALA A 140 14.05 -12.61 11.86
C ALA A 140 14.02 -13.20 13.27
N GLU A 141 12.90 -13.10 13.98
CA GLU A 141 12.74 -13.70 15.32
C GLU A 141 12.86 -15.22 15.27
N TYR A 142 12.28 -15.86 14.24
CA TYR A 142 12.33 -17.32 14.11
C TYR A 142 13.73 -17.84 13.77
N PHE A 143 14.46 -17.15 12.88
CA PHE A 143 15.79 -17.58 12.42
C PHE A 143 16.94 -17.00 13.26
N GLY A 144 16.68 -16.04 14.14
CA GLY A 144 17.70 -15.33 14.90
C GLY A 144 18.51 -14.33 14.06
N PHE A 145 17.91 -13.76 13.01
CA PHE A 145 18.58 -12.74 12.19
C PHE A 145 18.63 -11.40 12.91
N HIS A 146 19.71 -10.67 12.67
CA HIS A 146 19.92 -9.32 13.22
C HIS A 146 19.83 -8.26 12.13
N THR A 147 19.49 -7.03 12.52
CA THR A 147 19.46 -5.90 11.58
C THR A 147 20.84 -5.66 10.98
N ASP A 148 20.85 -5.33 9.68
CA ASP A 148 22.08 -5.05 8.95
C ASP A 148 22.56 -3.64 9.22
N ARG A 149 23.69 -3.52 9.92
CA ARG A 149 24.26 -2.21 10.31
C ARG A 149 24.74 -1.35 9.13
N GLU A 150 25.06 -1.96 7.99
CA GLU A 150 25.46 -1.21 6.79
C GLU A 150 24.26 -0.55 6.16
N ILE A 151 23.15 -1.31 6.00
CA ILE A 151 21.86 -0.79 5.52
C ILE A 151 21.33 0.32 6.45
N GLU A 152 21.36 0.08 7.76
CA GLU A 152 20.94 1.08 8.75
C GLU A 152 21.77 2.35 8.65
N ARG A 153 23.10 2.26 8.58
CA ARG A 153 23.99 3.41 8.49
C ARG A 153 23.77 4.21 7.21
N ASP A 154 23.59 3.52 6.07
CA ASP A 154 23.41 4.16 4.77
C ASP A 154 22.05 4.88 4.69
N LEU A 155 20.98 4.25 5.18
CA LEU A 155 19.62 4.81 5.11
C LEU A 155 19.32 5.81 6.24
N PHE A 156 19.74 5.57 7.48
CA PHE A 156 19.43 6.46 8.61
C PHE A 156 20.15 7.81 8.53
N GLY A 157 21.19 7.92 7.72
CA GLY A 157 21.86 9.20 7.42
C GLY A 157 21.05 10.17 6.55
N ILE A 158 19.94 9.73 5.94
CA ILE A 158 19.14 10.62 5.09
C ILE A 158 18.05 11.35 5.87
N PRO A 159 17.69 12.61 5.48
CA PRO A 159 16.70 13.42 6.21
C PRO A 159 15.31 12.79 6.33
N LEU A 160 14.95 11.91 5.40
CA LEU A 160 13.67 11.22 5.40
C LEU A 160 13.49 10.33 6.64
N PHE A 161 14.56 9.67 7.08
CA PHE A 161 14.56 8.85 8.29
C PHE A 161 14.45 9.69 9.56
N ALA A 162 15.12 10.83 9.61
CA ALA A 162 15.02 11.77 10.73
C ALA A 162 13.59 12.36 10.85
N GLY A 163 12.86 12.48 9.72
CA GLY A 163 11.48 12.94 9.66
C GLY A 163 10.42 11.87 9.97
N GLU A 164 10.82 10.65 10.29
CA GLU A 164 9.91 9.51 10.53
C GLU A 164 8.94 9.21 9.36
N GLU A 165 9.32 9.55 8.13
CA GLU A 165 8.57 9.25 6.89
C GLU A 165 9.34 8.31 5.96
N TYR A 166 10.25 7.54 6.53
CA TYR A 166 11.12 6.62 5.82
C TYR A 166 10.44 5.35 5.35
N TRP A 167 11.09 4.68 4.44
CA TRP A 167 10.77 3.35 3.93
C TRP A 167 12.00 2.73 3.28
N TYR A 168 12.03 1.41 3.18
CA TYR A 168 13.14 0.67 2.58
C TYR A 168 12.92 0.57 1.06
N PRO A 169 13.89 0.98 0.23
CA PRO A 169 13.76 0.98 -1.22
C PRO A 169 13.91 -0.43 -1.81
N GLY A 170 13.23 -0.69 -2.92
CA GLY A 170 13.33 -1.96 -3.64
C GLY A 170 12.85 -3.13 -2.81
N THR A 171 13.66 -4.18 -2.79
CA THR A 171 13.38 -5.42 -2.08
C THR A 171 14.07 -5.51 -0.72
N VAL A 172 14.81 -4.46 -0.34
CA VAL A 172 15.60 -4.41 0.89
C VAL A 172 14.70 -4.33 2.11
N THR A 173 15.13 -4.99 3.19
CA THR A 173 14.55 -4.88 4.53
C THR A 173 15.64 -4.46 5.52
N ALA A 174 15.31 -4.39 6.80
CA ALA A 174 16.31 -4.19 7.86
C ALA A 174 17.28 -5.38 8.01
N TYR A 175 16.99 -6.49 7.36
CA TYR A 175 17.74 -7.76 7.44
C TYR A 175 18.28 -8.12 6.08
N ARG A 176 19.57 -8.47 5.99
CA ARG A 176 20.24 -8.87 4.74
C ARG A 176 19.63 -10.13 4.13
N GLU A 177 19.20 -11.06 4.98
CA GLU A 177 18.70 -12.38 4.60
C GLU A 177 17.22 -12.37 4.16
N ILE A 178 16.51 -11.28 4.39
CA ILE A 178 15.06 -11.20 4.15
C ILE A 178 14.76 -10.18 3.06
N SER A 179 14.02 -10.61 2.05
CA SER A 179 13.57 -9.76 0.96
C SER A 179 12.08 -9.45 1.06
N HIS A 180 11.70 -8.26 0.59
CA HIS A 180 10.32 -7.83 0.42
C HIS A 180 9.83 -8.10 -1.01
N LEU A 181 8.62 -8.63 -1.16
CA LEU A 181 7.97 -8.80 -2.45
C LEU A 181 7.28 -7.50 -2.89
N LEU A 182 7.65 -6.99 -4.05
CA LEU A 182 7.03 -5.77 -4.61
C LEU A 182 5.66 -6.07 -5.25
N PRO A 183 4.74 -5.10 -5.29
CA PRO A 183 3.52 -5.18 -6.11
C PRO A 183 3.86 -5.49 -7.57
N ASN A 184 2.92 -6.11 -8.30
CA ASN A 184 3.09 -6.51 -9.69
C ASN A 184 4.12 -7.63 -9.93
N HIS A 185 4.61 -8.24 -8.85
CA HIS A 185 5.51 -9.39 -8.88
C HIS A 185 4.89 -10.56 -8.10
N TYR A 186 5.28 -11.77 -8.48
CA TYR A 186 5.05 -12.97 -7.66
C TYR A 186 6.39 -13.59 -7.27
N LEU A 187 6.42 -14.23 -6.13
CA LEU A 187 7.52 -15.08 -5.69
C LEU A 187 7.31 -16.47 -6.30
N ASP A 188 8.23 -16.88 -7.18
CA ASP A 188 8.25 -18.24 -7.73
C ASP A 188 9.03 -19.15 -6.79
N PHE A 189 8.40 -20.24 -6.35
CA PHE A 189 9.01 -21.17 -5.39
C PHE A 189 10.11 -22.06 -6.01
N SER A 190 10.13 -22.21 -7.32
CA SER A 190 11.14 -23.00 -8.01
C SER A 190 12.44 -22.22 -8.20
N SER A 191 12.35 -21.01 -8.75
CA SER A 191 13.51 -20.13 -8.93
C SER A 191 13.88 -19.34 -7.66
N LYS A 192 12.99 -19.29 -6.66
CA LYS A 192 13.12 -18.53 -5.40
C LYS A 192 13.35 -17.04 -5.62
N SER A 193 12.79 -16.51 -6.69
CA SER A 193 12.97 -15.13 -7.13
C SER A 193 11.63 -14.44 -7.37
N GLN A 194 11.66 -13.12 -7.34
CA GLN A 194 10.54 -12.30 -7.76
C GLN A 194 10.48 -12.24 -9.28
N ILE A 195 9.30 -12.50 -9.83
CA ILE A 195 9.04 -12.43 -11.25
C ILE A 195 7.93 -11.42 -11.48
N ARG A 196 8.18 -10.45 -12.35
CA ARG A 196 7.16 -9.48 -12.77
C ARG A 196 6.09 -10.19 -13.61
N TYR A 197 4.83 -10.02 -13.24
CA TYR A 197 3.70 -10.54 -14.02
C TYR A 197 2.86 -9.43 -14.66
N TRP A 198 3.13 -8.18 -14.33
CA TRP A 198 2.42 -7.02 -14.87
C TRP A 198 3.35 -5.77 -14.88
N PRO A 199 3.22 -4.86 -15.87
CA PRO A 199 2.40 -4.99 -17.07
C PRO A 199 3.05 -5.92 -18.12
N VAL A 200 2.23 -6.63 -18.86
CA VAL A 200 2.64 -7.50 -19.98
C VAL A 200 1.99 -7.10 -21.29
N GLU A 201 0.91 -6.31 -21.24
CA GLU A 201 0.16 -5.82 -22.39
C GLU A 201 0.35 -4.32 -22.53
N GLU A 202 0.16 -3.82 -23.76
CA GLU A 202 0.21 -2.39 -24.03
C GLU A 202 -0.97 -1.65 -23.36
N LEU A 203 -0.69 -0.45 -22.83
CA LEU A 203 -1.70 0.42 -22.26
C LEU A 203 -2.56 1.04 -23.36
N ILE A 204 -3.75 0.51 -23.55
CA ILE A 204 -4.70 1.04 -24.51
C ILE A 204 -5.34 2.31 -23.93
N LYS A 205 -5.20 3.43 -24.64
CA LYS A 205 -5.89 4.67 -24.29
C LYS A 205 -7.39 4.51 -24.49
N ARG A 206 -8.17 4.92 -23.48
CA ARG A 206 -9.62 4.80 -23.47
C ARG A 206 -10.26 6.18 -23.35
N ASP A 207 -11.52 6.26 -23.75
CA ASP A 207 -12.32 7.48 -23.57
C ASP A 207 -12.49 7.80 -22.08
N ASP A 208 -12.28 9.06 -21.71
CA ASP A 208 -12.29 9.51 -20.31
C ASP A 208 -13.67 9.34 -19.66
N GLN A 209 -14.77 9.46 -20.43
CA GLN A 209 -16.11 9.30 -19.91
C GLN A 209 -16.43 7.83 -19.66
N GLU A 210 -16.08 6.94 -20.58
CA GLU A 210 -16.24 5.49 -20.40
C GLU A 210 -15.44 4.99 -19.19
N VAL A 211 -14.20 5.46 -19.02
CA VAL A 211 -13.38 5.14 -17.86
C VAL A 211 -14.01 5.67 -16.58
N CYS A 212 -14.54 6.90 -16.61
CA CYS A 212 -15.23 7.49 -15.44
C CYS A 212 -16.42 6.62 -15.00
N ASP A 213 -17.30 6.26 -15.94
CA ASP A 213 -18.47 5.45 -15.64
C ASP A 213 -18.06 4.06 -15.14
N TYR A 214 -17.05 3.45 -15.73
CA TYR A 214 -16.54 2.14 -15.33
C TYR A 214 -15.96 2.14 -13.90
N VAL A 215 -15.08 3.07 -13.56
CA VAL A 215 -14.46 3.13 -12.22
C VAL A 215 -15.48 3.49 -11.14
N VAL A 216 -16.50 4.29 -11.46
CA VAL A 216 -17.63 4.60 -10.58
C VAL A 216 -18.36 3.31 -10.18
N GLU A 217 -18.69 2.46 -11.13
CA GLU A 217 -19.38 1.19 -10.84
C GLU A 217 -18.50 0.20 -10.04
N LEU A 218 -17.20 0.12 -10.37
CA LEU A 218 -16.26 -0.69 -9.59
C LEU A 218 -16.22 -0.24 -8.12
N TRP A 219 -16.14 1.06 -7.85
CA TRP A 219 -16.12 1.57 -6.47
C TRP A 219 -17.44 1.35 -5.75
N ARG A 220 -18.59 1.62 -6.39
CA ARG A 220 -19.90 1.32 -5.80
C ARG A 220 -20.01 -0.13 -5.38
N GLY A 221 -19.62 -1.04 -6.27
CA GLY A 221 -19.61 -2.48 -5.98
C GLY A 221 -18.66 -2.84 -4.83
N ALA A 222 -17.45 -2.30 -4.82
CA ALA A 222 -16.48 -2.56 -3.77
C ALA A 222 -16.96 -2.09 -2.39
N PHE A 223 -17.57 -0.89 -2.31
CA PHE A 223 -18.13 -0.37 -1.06
C PHE A 223 -19.34 -1.19 -0.59
N ARG A 224 -20.24 -1.61 -1.50
CA ARG A 224 -21.32 -2.53 -1.15
C ARG A 224 -20.79 -3.84 -0.60
N ALA A 225 -19.78 -4.44 -1.25
CA ALA A 225 -19.16 -5.69 -0.80
C ALA A 225 -18.47 -5.55 0.57
N LEU A 226 -17.74 -4.45 0.79
CA LEU A 226 -17.06 -4.18 2.05
C LEU A 226 -18.06 -4.00 3.20
N CYS A 227 -19.00 -3.06 3.05
CA CYS A 227 -19.94 -2.69 4.12
C CYS A 227 -20.99 -3.79 4.41
N ARG A 228 -21.20 -4.73 3.50
CA ARG A 228 -22.01 -5.92 3.75
C ARG A 228 -21.33 -6.91 4.70
N ARG A 229 -20.00 -6.91 4.74
CA ARG A 229 -19.19 -7.89 5.47
C ARG A 229 -18.56 -7.35 6.74
N PHE A 230 -18.30 -6.03 6.79
CA PHE A 230 -17.53 -5.42 7.85
C PHE A 230 -18.17 -4.11 8.35
N ASP A 231 -18.14 -3.90 9.64
CA ASP A 231 -18.27 -2.54 10.19
C ASP A 231 -17.11 -1.69 9.66
N SER A 232 -17.38 -0.48 9.19
CA SER A 232 -16.40 0.32 8.43
C SER A 232 -16.26 1.72 8.99
N ALA A 233 -15.03 2.22 9.02
CA ALA A 233 -14.70 3.59 9.36
C ALA A 233 -13.87 4.23 8.24
N LEU A 234 -14.33 5.35 7.68
CA LEU A 234 -13.64 6.07 6.61
C LEU A 234 -12.77 7.17 7.22
N ALA A 235 -11.46 7.09 6.99
CA ALA A 235 -10.51 8.14 7.37
C ALA A 235 -10.60 9.30 6.37
N ILE A 236 -11.05 10.47 6.84
CA ILE A 236 -11.33 11.65 6.02
C ILE A 236 -10.35 12.79 6.32
N SER A 237 -9.95 13.50 5.27
CA SER A 237 -9.10 14.70 5.32
C SER A 237 -9.59 15.74 4.30
N ALA A 238 -8.88 16.85 4.16
CA ALA A 238 -9.13 17.81 3.08
C ALA A 238 -8.59 17.34 1.71
N GLY A 239 -7.91 16.19 1.67
CA GLY A 239 -7.24 15.67 0.48
C GLY A 239 -8.17 15.16 -0.62
N LEU A 240 -7.66 15.09 -1.84
CA LEU A 240 -8.42 14.62 -3.01
C LEU A 240 -8.82 13.16 -2.88
N ASP A 241 -7.89 12.28 -2.45
CA ASP A 241 -8.16 10.83 -2.36
C ASP A 241 -9.26 10.53 -1.34
N SER A 242 -9.22 11.16 -0.16
CA SER A 242 -10.27 11.01 0.84
C SER A 242 -11.64 11.53 0.35
N ARG A 243 -11.66 12.53 -0.56
CA ARG A 243 -12.89 13.01 -1.20
C ARG A 243 -13.45 12.03 -2.21
N ILE A 244 -12.59 11.40 -3.01
CA ILE A 244 -13.01 10.36 -3.97
C ILE A 244 -13.63 9.19 -3.22
N ILE A 245 -12.97 8.69 -2.18
CA ILE A 245 -13.49 7.55 -1.41
C ILE A 245 -14.75 7.91 -0.61
N LEU A 246 -14.86 9.15 -0.10
CA LEU A 246 -16.10 9.64 0.48
C LEU A 246 -17.24 9.64 -0.56
N ALA A 247 -16.98 10.19 -1.74
CA ALA A 247 -17.98 10.20 -2.81
C ALA A 247 -18.39 8.78 -3.23
N ALA A 248 -17.43 7.86 -3.32
CA ALA A 248 -17.70 6.46 -3.65
C ALA A 248 -18.51 5.71 -2.58
N SER A 249 -18.44 6.14 -1.32
CA SER A 249 -19.18 5.53 -0.22
C SER A 249 -20.64 5.99 -0.09
N ARG A 250 -21.11 6.94 -0.92
CA ARG A 250 -22.43 7.60 -0.79
C ARG A 250 -23.57 6.63 -0.48
N GLU A 251 -23.69 5.54 -1.25
CA GLU A 251 -24.80 4.59 -1.15
C GLU A 251 -24.83 3.80 0.18
N VAL A 252 -23.69 3.65 0.85
CA VAL A 252 -23.54 2.88 2.09
C VAL A 252 -23.16 3.75 3.29
N SER A 253 -23.07 5.07 3.09
CA SER A 253 -22.55 6.03 4.05
C SER A 253 -23.30 6.05 5.39
N SER A 254 -24.60 5.77 5.40
CA SER A 254 -25.43 5.75 6.62
C SER A 254 -25.01 4.67 7.62
N GLY A 255 -24.34 3.59 7.17
CA GLY A 255 -23.83 2.49 8.02
C GLY A 255 -22.37 2.65 8.43
N MET A 256 -21.70 3.75 8.06
CA MET A 256 -20.28 3.94 8.25
C MET A 256 -19.96 4.99 9.33
N GLN A 257 -18.76 4.86 9.92
CA GLN A 257 -18.17 5.92 10.73
C GLN A 257 -17.27 6.80 9.84
N PHE A 258 -17.21 8.11 10.14
CA PHE A 258 -16.31 9.06 9.46
C PHE A 258 -15.40 9.68 10.51
N ILE A 259 -14.09 9.38 10.39
CA ILE A 259 -13.11 9.76 11.38
C ILE A 259 -12.00 10.62 10.77
N THR A 260 -11.53 11.59 11.54
CA THR A 260 -10.26 12.27 11.29
C THR A 260 -9.37 12.08 12.50
N HIS A 261 -8.22 11.44 12.36
CA HIS A 261 -7.26 11.36 13.45
C HIS A 261 -6.26 12.50 13.36
N THR A 262 -5.96 13.10 14.51
CA THR A 262 -4.98 14.17 14.60
C THR A 262 -3.56 13.57 14.72
N HIS A 263 -2.55 14.38 14.41
CA HIS A 263 -1.15 14.06 14.68
C HIS A 263 -0.47 15.32 15.26
N LYS A 264 0.71 15.16 15.85
CA LYS A 264 1.42 16.21 16.58
C LYS A 264 1.51 17.56 15.85
N ASN A 265 1.62 17.52 14.52
CA ASN A 265 1.78 18.72 13.68
C ASN A 265 0.43 19.20 13.07
N LEU A 266 -0.68 18.52 13.35
CA LEU A 266 -2.00 18.86 12.84
C LEU A 266 -2.79 19.57 13.95
N GLY A 267 -2.74 20.90 13.94
CA GLY A 267 -3.57 21.72 14.83
C GLY A 267 -5.07 21.56 14.49
N VAL A 268 -5.94 21.71 15.50
CA VAL A 268 -7.41 21.63 15.34
C VAL A 268 -7.97 22.63 14.31
N SER A 269 -7.23 23.69 13.99
CA SER A 269 -7.56 24.66 12.93
C SER A 269 -7.01 24.26 11.56
N GLY A 270 -6.36 23.08 11.43
CA GLY A 270 -5.84 22.59 10.17
C GLY A 270 -6.96 22.24 9.17
N PRO A 271 -6.72 22.39 7.84
CA PRO A 271 -7.72 22.08 6.82
C PRO A 271 -8.27 20.66 6.92
N ASP A 272 -7.42 19.69 7.28
CA ASP A 272 -7.79 18.27 7.39
C ASP A 272 -8.79 17.99 8.51
N ILE A 273 -8.96 18.90 9.47
CA ILE A 273 -9.97 18.81 10.51
C ILE A 273 -11.15 19.72 10.17
N VAL A 274 -10.88 21.00 9.87
CA VAL A 274 -11.91 22.02 9.67
C VAL A 274 -12.86 21.67 8.53
N ILE A 275 -12.30 21.20 7.40
CA ILE A 275 -13.14 20.92 6.22
C ILE A 275 -14.05 19.71 6.45
N PRO A 276 -13.57 18.54 6.91
CA PRO A 276 -14.48 17.44 7.25
C PRO A 276 -15.51 17.82 8.32
N SER A 277 -15.13 18.63 9.32
CA SER A 277 -16.05 19.06 10.38
C SER A 277 -17.19 19.95 9.89
N VAL A 278 -17.01 20.64 8.76
CA VAL A 278 -18.08 21.45 8.13
C VAL A 278 -18.83 20.64 7.08
N MET A 279 -18.11 19.89 6.27
CA MET A 279 -18.65 19.13 5.13
C MET A 279 -19.54 17.97 5.58
N LEU A 280 -19.05 17.11 6.47
CA LEU A 280 -19.76 15.88 6.82
C LEU A 280 -21.14 16.15 7.44
N PRO A 281 -21.32 17.06 8.42
CA PRO A 281 -22.65 17.39 8.94
C PRO A 281 -23.62 17.94 7.87
N ARG A 282 -23.12 18.71 6.91
CA ARG A 282 -23.95 19.22 5.80
C ARG A 282 -24.36 18.14 4.81
N LEU A 283 -23.59 17.06 4.73
CA LEU A 283 -23.94 15.84 3.98
C LEU A 283 -24.81 14.88 4.81
N GLY A 284 -25.23 15.27 6.02
CA GLY A 284 -26.01 14.43 6.93
C GLY A 284 -25.18 13.33 7.63
N LEU A 285 -23.85 13.45 7.67
CA LEU A 285 -22.94 12.45 8.21
C LEU A 285 -22.34 12.92 9.54
N LYS A 286 -22.17 11.98 10.49
CA LYS A 286 -21.53 12.27 11.77
C LYS A 286 -20.00 12.24 11.60
N HIS A 287 -19.33 13.30 12.03
CA HIS A 287 -17.86 13.39 12.05
C HIS A 287 -17.32 13.13 13.45
N THR A 288 -16.31 12.30 13.56
CA THR A 288 -15.60 12.02 14.82
C THR A 288 -14.13 12.39 14.67
N ILE A 289 -13.61 13.21 15.58
CA ILE A 289 -12.18 13.55 15.65
C ILE A 289 -11.53 12.65 16.69
N VAL A 290 -10.56 11.85 16.27
CA VAL A 290 -9.74 11.02 17.14
C VAL A 290 -8.44 11.76 17.43
N PHE A 291 -8.31 12.26 18.64
CA PHE A 291 -7.13 13.00 19.05
C PHE A 291 -5.94 12.07 19.28
N HIS A 292 -4.76 12.48 18.81
CA HIS A 292 -3.54 11.75 19.09
C HIS A 292 -3.25 11.76 20.61
N SER A 293 -2.63 10.70 21.07
CA SER A 293 -2.17 10.62 22.47
C SER A 293 -0.71 11.07 22.54
N GLU A 294 -0.38 11.93 23.49
CA GLU A 294 1.01 12.29 23.77
C GLU A 294 1.77 11.13 24.43
N HIS A 295 1.03 10.25 25.09
CA HIS A 295 1.56 9.08 25.81
C HIS A 295 1.01 7.81 25.18
N ILE A 296 1.91 6.92 24.79
CA ILE A 296 1.60 5.55 24.37
C ILE A 296 1.78 4.66 25.59
N ASP A 297 0.85 3.73 25.79
CA ASP A 297 1.04 2.65 26.79
C ASP A 297 2.36 1.90 26.48
N PRO A 298 3.26 1.74 27.47
CA PRO A 298 4.58 1.13 27.23
C PRO A 298 4.51 -0.30 26.68
N ASP A 299 3.51 -1.08 27.09
CA ASP A 299 3.31 -2.44 26.57
C ASP A 299 2.84 -2.42 25.12
N PHE A 300 1.93 -1.48 24.77
CA PHE A 300 1.53 -1.28 23.38
C PHE A 300 2.73 -0.88 22.51
N GLU A 301 3.56 0.07 22.96
CA GLU A 301 4.73 0.51 22.20
C GLU A 301 5.74 -0.63 22.00
N ARG A 302 5.98 -1.44 23.03
CA ARG A 302 6.87 -2.61 22.97
C ARG A 302 6.38 -3.64 21.94
N ILE A 303 5.08 -3.96 21.95
CA ILE A 303 4.48 -4.90 20.98
C ILE A 303 4.49 -4.31 19.59
N PHE A 304 4.13 -3.03 19.43
CA PHE A 304 4.15 -2.33 18.15
C PHE A 304 5.53 -2.41 17.48
N ARG A 305 6.61 -2.16 18.23
CA ARG A 305 7.98 -2.25 17.74
C ARG A 305 8.43 -3.69 17.45
N ARG A 306 7.95 -4.67 18.21
CA ARG A 306 8.19 -6.07 17.94
C ARG A 306 7.50 -6.53 16.66
N ASN A 307 6.27 -6.12 16.46
CA ASN A 307 5.47 -6.52 15.30
C ASN A 307 6.08 -6.00 13.99
N VAL A 308 6.60 -4.78 13.98
CA VAL A 308 7.20 -4.16 12.80
C VAL A 308 8.57 -3.61 13.17
N THR A 309 9.65 -4.28 12.78
CA THR A 309 11.03 -3.91 13.13
C THR A 309 11.38 -2.47 12.76
N THR A 310 10.84 -2.00 11.63
CA THR A 310 11.08 -0.66 11.10
C THR A 310 9.94 0.31 11.45
N ALA A 311 9.24 0.04 12.55
CA ALA A 311 8.08 0.81 12.97
C ALA A 311 8.42 2.29 13.22
N ARG A 312 7.64 3.15 12.58
CA ARG A 312 7.74 4.60 12.75
C ARG A 312 6.98 5.05 13.99
N ARG A 313 7.63 5.85 14.84
CA ARG A 313 7.03 6.27 16.12
C ARG A 313 5.73 7.06 15.92
N ASN A 314 5.70 7.96 14.96
CA ASN A 314 4.50 8.75 14.65
C ASN A 314 3.31 7.85 14.26
N LYS A 315 3.54 6.72 13.60
CA LYS A 315 2.50 5.73 13.27
C LYS A 315 2.06 4.97 14.52
N GLY A 316 2.96 4.66 15.43
CA GLY A 316 2.65 4.04 16.72
C GLY A 316 1.72 4.89 17.58
N VAL A 317 1.96 6.20 17.65
CA VAL A 317 1.07 7.16 18.33
C VAL A 317 -0.33 7.13 17.74
N ASN A 318 -0.43 7.19 16.41
CA ASN A 318 -1.71 7.17 15.72
C ASN A 318 -2.42 5.80 15.86
N ALA A 319 -1.67 4.70 15.76
CA ALA A 319 -2.20 3.35 15.95
C ALA A 319 -2.79 3.19 17.36
N TYR A 320 -2.09 3.69 18.38
CA TYR A 320 -2.56 3.63 19.76
C TYR A 320 -3.83 4.45 19.97
N ALA A 321 -3.89 5.68 19.44
CA ALA A 321 -5.08 6.54 19.55
C ALA A 321 -6.31 5.88 18.92
N LEU A 322 -6.15 5.30 17.71
CA LEU A 322 -7.22 4.60 17.00
C LEU A 322 -7.60 3.28 17.69
N TYR A 323 -6.61 2.54 18.21
CA TYR A 323 -6.87 1.35 19.05
C TYR A 323 -7.77 1.69 20.23
N ARG A 324 -7.43 2.74 20.99
CA ARG A 324 -8.23 3.22 22.12
C ARG A 324 -9.65 3.59 21.70
N HIS A 325 -9.76 4.37 20.62
CA HIS A 325 -11.06 4.79 20.09
C HIS A 325 -11.97 3.60 19.77
N PHE A 326 -11.48 2.60 19.06
CA PHE A 326 -12.29 1.42 18.71
C PHE A 326 -12.60 0.54 19.93
N GLN A 327 -11.70 0.45 20.92
CA GLN A 327 -12.01 -0.21 22.18
C GLN A 327 -13.14 0.49 22.95
N GLU A 328 -13.12 1.80 23.03
CA GLU A 328 -14.16 2.61 23.67
C GLU A 328 -15.51 2.52 22.94
N CYS A 329 -15.49 2.41 21.63
CA CYS A 329 -16.70 2.19 20.80
C CYS A 329 -17.25 0.76 20.91
N GLY A 330 -16.50 -0.20 21.46
CA GLY A 330 -16.88 -1.61 21.55
C GLY A 330 -17.03 -2.32 20.21
N LYS A 331 -16.52 -1.72 19.12
CA LYS A 331 -16.60 -2.23 17.76
C LYS A 331 -15.25 -2.13 17.06
N GLU A 332 -14.83 -3.23 16.47
CA GLU A 332 -13.70 -3.25 15.57
C GLU A 332 -14.18 -2.97 14.14
N CYS A 333 -13.58 -1.95 13.51
CA CYS A 333 -13.92 -1.55 12.14
C CYS A 333 -12.77 -1.87 11.19
N VAL A 334 -13.11 -2.11 9.92
CA VAL A 334 -12.16 -1.97 8.82
C VAL A 334 -12.00 -0.48 8.53
N VAL A 335 -10.77 0.03 8.65
CA VAL A 335 -10.48 1.44 8.39
C VAL A 335 -10.15 1.64 6.92
N ILE A 336 -10.98 2.47 6.26
CA ILE A 336 -10.85 2.80 4.84
C ILE A 336 -9.98 4.05 4.73
N ASN A 337 -8.95 3.99 3.88
CA ASN A 337 -8.04 5.10 3.62
C ASN A 337 -7.74 5.27 2.13
N GLY A 338 -7.20 6.45 1.75
CA GLY A 338 -6.94 6.84 0.36
C GLY A 338 -5.58 6.43 -0.19
N ASN A 339 -4.82 5.57 0.50
CA ASN A 339 -3.51 5.13 0.01
C ASN A 339 -3.62 4.45 -1.37
N GLY A 340 -2.76 4.84 -2.29
CA GLY A 340 -2.79 4.35 -3.68
C GLY A 340 -3.44 5.31 -4.68
N GLY A 341 -4.22 6.30 -4.23
CA GLY A 341 -4.84 7.29 -5.12
C GLY A 341 -3.83 8.08 -5.95
N GLU A 342 -2.66 8.34 -5.37
CA GLU A 342 -1.58 9.05 -6.03
C GLU A 342 -0.98 8.31 -7.24
N ILE A 343 -1.11 6.99 -7.34
CA ILE A 343 -0.70 6.22 -8.52
C ILE A 343 -1.34 6.79 -9.78
N THR A 344 -2.60 7.18 -9.67
CA THR A 344 -3.41 7.63 -10.80
C THR A 344 -3.29 9.13 -11.09
N ARG A 345 -2.45 9.88 -10.33
CA ARG A 345 -2.38 11.35 -10.39
C ARG A 345 -1.13 11.91 -11.07
N ASN A 346 -0.33 11.08 -11.75
CA ASN A 346 0.96 11.50 -12.33
C ASN A 346 1.80 12.27 -11.27
N PHE A 347 1.99 11.64 -10.10
CA PHE A 347 2.52 12.26 -8.89
C PHE A 347 3.97 12.72 -9.04
N TYR A 348 4.82 11.84 -9.60
CA TYR A 348 6.22 12.16 -9.84
C TYR A 348 6.38 12.85 -11.19
N PHE A 349 7.22 13.86 -11.21
CA PHE A 349 7.63 14.57 -12.41
C PHE A 349 9.15 14.62 -12.50
N LEU A 350 9.69 14.25 -13.64
CA LEU A 350 11.11 14.38 -13.96
C LEU A 350 11.22 15.11 -15.32
N PRO A 351 11.97 16.25 -15.40
CA PRO A 351 12.22 16.93 -16.65
C PRO A 351 12.83 15.99 -17.69
N ARG A 352 12.40 16.08 -18.95
CA ARG A 352 12.85 15.19 -20.03
C ARG A 352 14.36 15.21 -20.27
N VAL A 353 15.02 16.31 -19.90
CA VAL A 353 16.49 16.49 -20.00
C VAL A 353 17.25 15.65 -18.96
N ILE A 354 16.57 15.14 -17.92
CA ILE A 354 17.18 14.31 -16.90
C ILE A 354 16.95 12.84 -17.25
N PRO A 355 18.01 12.05 -17.47
CA PRO A 355 17.86 10.65 -17.80
C PRO A 355 17.30 9.85 -16.63
N LEU A 356 16.49 8.85 -16.93
CA LEU A 356 16.07 7.87 -15.95
C LEU A 356 17.28 7.02 -15.51
N SER A 357 17.58 7.04 -14.22
CA SER A 357 18.66 6.30 -13.57
C SER A 357 18.30 6.00 -12.13
N GLY A 358 19.01 5.08 -11.49
CA GLY A 358 18.83 4.82 -10.06
C GLY A 358 18.97 6.09 -9.22
N PHE A 359 19.92 6.97 -9.58
CA PHE A 359 20.13 8.25 -8.89
C PHE A 359 18.95 9.23 -9.10
N SER A 360 18.47 9.41 -10.32
CA SER A 360 17.35 10.32 -10.57
C SER A 360 16.06 9.84 -9.90
N LEU A 361 15.81 8.53 -9.85
CA LEU A 361 14.68 7.94 -9.17
C LEU A 361 14.80 8.06 -7.64
N ALA A 362 16.00 7.82 -7.09
CA ALA A 362 16.29 8.05 -5.66
C ALA A 362 16.07 9.52 -5.27
N SER A 363 16.43 10.47 -6.14
CA SER A 363 16.19 11.90 -5.91
C SER A 363 14.71 12.26 -5.83
N LEU A 364 13.84 11.61 -6.61
CA LEU A 364 12.38 11.78 -6.50
C LEU A 364 11.84 11.29 -5.16
N ALA A 365 12.49 10.27 -4.59
CA ALA A 365 12.17 9.71 -3.28
C ALA A 365 12.89 10.38 -2.10
N PHE A 366 13.72 11.41 -2.33
CA PHE A 366 14.60 12.07 -1.34
C PHE A 366 15.62 11.10 -0.69
N MET A 367 16.10 10.14 -1.47
CA MET A 367 17.05 9.10 -1.04
C MET A 367 18.37 9.12 -1.86
N GLU A 368 18.66 10.19 -2.58
CA GLU A 368 19.82 10.30 -3.47
C GLU A 368 21.17 10.19 -2.76
N ALA A 369 21.19 10.43 -1.45
CA ALA A 369 22.40 10.28 -0.63
C ALA A 369 22.70 8.82 -0.23
N SER A 370 21.70 7.91 -0.37
CA SER A 370 21.84 6.50 -0.02
C SER A 370 22.32 5.69 -1.22
N THR A 371 23.44 5.00 -1.05
CA THR A 371 23.97 4.05 -2.05
C THR A 371 23.04 2.86 -2.23
N VAL A 372 22.48 2.37 -1.14
CA VAL A 372 21.48 1.28 -1.15
C VAL A 372 20.28 1.69 -2.00
N ALA A 373 19.71 2.87 -1.77
CA ALA A 373 18.55 3.33 -2.52
C ALA A 373 18.84 3.52 -4.02
N VAL A 374 19.98 4.13 -4.36
CA VAL A 374 20.40 4.33 -5.75
C VAL A 374 20.53 3.00 -6.48
N ASN A 375 21.15 2.01 -5.85
CA ASN A 375 21.32 0.67 -6.43
C ASN A 375 19.97 -0.05 -6.57
N GLN A 376 19.11 0.00 -5.55
CA GLN A 376 17.80 -0.65 -5.60
C GLN A 376 16.89 -0.05 -6.69
N PHE A 377 16.87 1.27 -6.84
CA PHE A 377 16.13 1.90 -7.94
C PHE A 377 16.75 1.63 -9.31
N GLY A 378 18.08 1.49 -9.39
CA GLY A 378 18.78 1.07 -10.61
C GLY A 378 18.35 -0.32 -11.06
N ASN A 379 18.47 -1.31 -10.16
CA ASN A 379 18.06 -2.69 -10.43
C ASN A 379 16.58 -2.81 -10.80
N TRP A 380 15.71 -2.06 -10.09
CA TRP A 380 14.30 -2.02 -10.43
C TRP A 380 14.06 -1.45 -11.84
N LEU A 381 14.77 -0.39 -12.21
CA LEU A 381 14.67 0.25 -13.54
C LEU A 381 15.14 -0.67 -14.67
N GLU A 382 16.18 -1.46 -14.44
CA GLU A 382 16.66 -2.49 -15.38
C GLU A 382 15.59 -3.58 -15.59
N GLY A 383 14.90 -3.99 -14.52
CA GLY A 383 13.77 -4.91 -14.57
C GLY A 383 12.54 -4.40 -15.35
N LEU A 384 12.53 -3.13 -15.78
CA LEU A 384 11.49 -2.53 -16.63
C LEU A 384 11.83 -2.52 -18.13
N SER A 385 12.91 -3.15 -18.57
CA SER A 385 13.34 -3.05 -19.97
C SER A 385 12.24 -3.44 -20.98
N GLY A 386 11.50 -4.54 -20.73
CA GLY A 386 10.35 -4.96 -21.55
C GLY A 386 9.05 -4.18 -21.30
N VAL A 387 8.98 -3.37 -20.23
CA VAL A 387 7.77 -2.63 -19.84
C VAL A 387 7.73 -1.23 -20.46
N ARG A 388 8.89 -0.66 -20.79
CA ARG A 388 8.97 0.73 -21.32
C ARG A 388 8.19 0.93 -22.60
N GLU A 389 8.02 -0.12 -23.39
CA GLU A 389 7.30 -0.10 -24.67
C GLU A 389 5.79 -0.29 -24.48
N SER A 390 5.35 -0.70 -23.29
CA SER A 390 3.93 -0.93 -23.00
C SER A 390 3.09 0.33 -22.83
N GLY A 391 3.70 1.52 -22.93
CA GLY A 391 2.98 2.80 -22.79
C GLY A 391 2.69 3.25 -21.35
N TYR A 392 2.99 2.42 -20.35
CA TYR A 392 2.90 2.84 -18.94
C TYR A 392 4.05 3.80 -18.56
N SER A 393 3.71 4.83 -17.82
CA SER A 393 4.73 5.76 -17.30
C SER A 393 5.61 5.08 -16.26
N VAL A 394 6.93 5.09 -16.47
CA VAL A 394 7.91 4.60 -15.47
C VAL A 394 7.74 5.30 -14.12
N LEU A 395 7.34 6.57 -14.10
CA LEU A 395 7.14 7.34 -12.88
C LEU A 395 5.84 6.96 -12.15
N ASP A 396 4.78 6.61 -12.87
CA ASP A 396 3.56 6.06 -12.26
C ASP A 396 3.85 4.68 -11.65
N LEU A 397 4.64 3.84 -12.36
CA LEU A 397 5.11 2.54 -11.83
C LEU A 397 6.05 2.69 -10.63
N LEU A 398 6.95 3.68 -10.64
CA LEU A 398 7.81 4.00 -9.50
C LEU A 398 6.97 4.31 -8.26
N TYR A 399 5.94 5.15 -8.43
CA TYR A 399 5.05 5.48 -7.31
C TYR A 399 4.31 4.25 -6.81
N TRP A 400 3.76 3.44 -7.71
CA TRP A 400 3.02 2.23 -7.38
C TRP A 400 3.90 1.19 -6.68
N GLU A 401 4.96 0.74 -7.35
CA GLU A 401 5.73 -0.42 -6.89
C GLU A 401 6.72 -0.07 -5.76
N GLN A 402 7.30 1.14 -5.81
CA GLN A 402 8.30 1.54 -4.83
C GLN A 402 7.70 2.34 -3.68
N ARG A 403 6.92 3.39 -3.96
CA ARG A 403 6.37 4.22 -2.88
C ARG A 403 5.21 3.54 -2.18
N ILE A 404 4.20 3.08 -2.91
CA ILE A 404 3.05 2.40 -2.30
C ILE A 404 3.46 1.00 -1.82
N GLY A 405 4.17 0.24 -2.64
CA GLY A 405 4.63 -1.11 -2.29
C GLY A 405 5.51 -1.19 -1.05
N ASN A 406 6.25 -0.13 -0.72
CA ASN A 406 7.10 -0.11 0.47
C ASN A 406 6.53 0.79 1.59
N TRP A 407 6.36 2.10 1.33
CA TRP A 407 5.94 3.05 2.36
C TRP A 407 4.52 2.80 2.88
N ALA A 408 3.55 2.62 1.96
CA ALA A 408 2.17 2.38 2.36
C ALA A 408 1.99 0.96 2.91
N SER A 409 2.64 -0.05 2.31
CA SER A 409 2.66 -1.43 2.80
C SER A 409 3.11 -1.50 4.26
N MET A 410 4.20 -0.79 4.60
CA MET A 410 4.66 -0.67 5.99
C MET A 410 3.62 0.04 6.87
N SER A 411 2.98 1.11 6.38
CA SER A 411 1.90 1.80 7.11
C SER A 411 0.73 0.87 7.43
N PHE A 412 0.29 0.08 6.48
CA PHE A 412 -0.78 -0.91 6.71
C PHE A 412 -0.38 -1.91 7.81
N SER A 413 0.86 -2.39 7.74
CA SER A 413 1.40 -3.33 8.74
C SER A 413 1.52 -2.71 10.14
N GLU A 414 1.90 -1.45 10.24
CA GLU A 414 1.99 -0.70 11.50
C GLU A 414 0.61 -0.55 12.17
N TYR A 415 -0.46 -0.46 11.38
CA TYR A 415 -1.82 -0.38 11.93
C TYR A 415 -2.47 -1.73 12.26
N ASP A 416 -1.91 -2.86 11.81
CA ASP A 416 -2.47 -4.20 12.05
C ASP A 416 -2.64 -4.55 13.53
N ILE A 417 -1.86 -3.96 14.42
CA ILE A 417 -2.04 -4.09 15.88
C ILE A 417 -3.39 -3.52 16.34
N SER A 418 -3.95 -2.54 15.62
CA SER A 418 -5.11 -1.77 16.05
C SER A 418 -6.38 -2.14 15.29
N PHE A 419 -6.32 -2.27 13.96
CA PHE A 419 -7.48 -2.51 13.10
C PHE A 419 -7.07 -3.16 11.77
N GLU A 420 -8.04 -3.70 11.04
CA GLU A 420 -7.87 -4.11 9.65
C GLU A 420 -8.06 -2.91 8.73
N SER A 421 -7.33 -2.88 7.61
CA SER A 421 -7.35 -1.75 6.68
C SER A 421 -7.92 -2.13 5.33
N PHE A 422 -8.49 -1.15 4.63
CA PHE A 422 -8.92 -1.24 3.25
C PHE A 422 -8.54 0.01 2.46
N SER A 423 -7.97 -0.19 1.25
CA SER A 423 -7.85 0.89 0.28
C SER A 423 -8.73 0.62 -0.95
N PRO A 424 -9.68 1.50 -1.28
CA PRO A 424 -10.49 1.40 -2.49
C PRO A 424 -9.71 1.56 -3.80
N PHE A 425 -8.42 1.87 -3.74
CA PHE A 425 -7.51 1.86 -4.90
C PHE A 425 -6.84 0.49 -5.11
N GLY A 426 -7.06 -0.49 -4.23
CA GLY A 426 -6.48 -1.82 -4.27
C GLY A 426 -7.14 -2.76 -5.28
N CYS A 427 -7.35 -2.31 -6.51
CA CYS A 427 -7.87 -3.10 -7.63
C CYS A 427 -7.05 -2.83 -8.89
N LYS A 428 -6.54 -3.88 -9.53
CA LYS A 428 -5.68 -3.78 -10.70
C LYS A 428 -6.41 -3.12 -11.87
N ASP A 429 -7.59 -3.58 -12.18
CA ASP A 429 -8.40 -3.12 -13.30
C ASP A 429 -8.85 -1.66 -13.15
N LEU A 430 -9.15 -1.24 -11.91
CA LEU A 430 -9.40 0.17 -11.60
C LEU A 430 -8.16 1.03 -11.88
N LEU A 431 -6.99 0.62 -11.41
CA LEU A 431 -5.74 1.38 -11.61
C LEU A 431 -5.34 1.41 -13.08
N GLU A 432 -5.41 0.28 -13.81
CA GLU A 432 -5.16 0.23 -15.26
C GLU A 432 -6.10 1.17 -16.01
N SER A 433 -7.40 1.13 -15.70
CA SER A 433 -8.40 1.99 -16.33
C SER A 433 -8.10 3.46 -16.08
N MET A 434 -7.80 3.86 -14.85
CA MET A 434 -7.45 5.25 -14.54
C MET A 434 -6.12 5.68 -15.20
N LEU A 435 -5.13 4.79 -15.34
CA LEU A 435 -3.87 5.07 -16.02
C LEU A 435 -4.05 5.19 -17.55
N SER A 436 -5.09 4.60 -18.13
CA SER A 436 -5.42 4.75 -19.56
C SER A 436 -5.90 6.15 -19.93
N VAL A 437 -6.38 6.94 -18.96
CA VAL A 437 -6.74 8.35 -19.14
C VAL A 437 -5.49 9.20 -19.35
N SER A 438 -5.59 10.25 -20.17
CA SER A 438 -4.47 11.15 -20.45
C SER A 438 -3.84 11.70 -19.16
N ALA A 439 -2.50 11.75 -19.10
CA ALA A 439 -1.77 12.31 -17.96
C ALA A 439 -2.17 13.78 -17.68
N SER A 440 -2.52 14.57 -18.72
CA SER A 440 -2.99 15.95 -18.56
C SER A 440 -4.32 16.07 -17.81
N GLU A 441 -5.19 15.07 -17.90
CA GLU A 441 -6.45 15.02 -17.18
C GLU A 441 -6.28 14.53 -15.72
N ARG A 442 -5.20 13.79 -15.46
CA ARG A 442 -4.92 13.17 -14.15
C ARG A 442 -3.98 14.01 -13.28
N CYS A 443 -3.25 14.95 -13.86
CA CYS A 443 -2.19 15.67 -13.16
C CYS A 443 -2.67 16.91 -12.39
N TRP A 444 -1.81 17.35 -11.46
CA TRP A 444 -1.89 18.65 -10.80
C TRP A 444 -1.86 19.80 -11.85
N PRO A 445 -2.54 20.94 -11.63
CA PRO A 445 -3.26 21.32 -10.39
C PRO A 445 -4.72 20.87 -10.33
N ASP A 446 -5.32 20.55 -11.45
CA ASP A 446 -6.78 20.48 -11.57
C ASP A 446 -7.31 19.08 -11.32
N PHE A 447 -6.54 18.03 -11.63
CA PHE A 447 -6.99 16.64 -11.50
C PHE A 447 -8.38 16.43 -12.12
N ARG A 448 -8.60 16.94 -13.36
CA ARG A 448 -9.92 17.04 -13.99
C ARG A 448 -10.65 15.71 -14.04
N PHE A 449 -9.95 14.63 -14.34
CA PHE A 449 -10.55 13.29 -14.33
C PHE A 449 -11.08 12.92 -12.95
N HIS A 450 -10.31 13.15 -11.89
CA HIS A 450 -10.71 12.83 -10.51
C HIS A 450 -11.90 13.69 -10.04
N GLN A 451 -11.94 14.96 -10.43
CA GLN A 451 -13.08 15.82 -10.15
C GLN A 451 -14.33 15.33 -10.88
N ARG A 452 -14.22 14.89 -12.15
CA ARG A 452 -15.32 14.30 -12.92
C ARG A 452 -15.87 13.05 -12.23
N VAL A 453 -15.02 12.19 -11.71
CA VAL A 453 -15.42 11.01 -10.94
C VAL A 453 -16.19 11.40 -9.67
N ILE A 454 -15.69 12.38 -8.89
CA ILE A 454 -16.42 12.87 -7.70
C ILE A 454 -17.77 13.46 -8.12
N GLN A 455 -17.81 14.28 -9.18
CA GLN A 455 -19.04 14.86 -9.71
C GLN A 455 -20.08 13.78 -10.07
N ARG A 456 -19.62 12.65 -10.62
CA ARG A 456 -20.49 11.53 -10.99
C ARG A 456 -20.98 10.72 -9.79
N LEU A 457 -20.18 10.63 -8.73
CA LEU A 457 -20.50 9.88 -7.50
C LEU A 457 -21.32 10.71 -6.49
N TRP A 458 -20.82 11.90 -6.16
CA TRP A 458 -21.41 12.77 -5.13
C TRP A 458 -20.98 14.23 -5.32
N PRO A 459 -21.67 15.01 -6.18
CA PRO A 459 -21.24 16.36 -6.57
C PRO A 459 -21.10 17.33 -5.38
N GLU A 460 -21.95 17.21 -4.36
CA GLU A 460 -21.94 18.10 -3.19
C GLU A 460 -20.62 18.05 -2.40
N VAL A 461 -19.84 16.98 -2.55
CA VAL A 461 -18.51 16.86 -1.94
C VAL A 461 -17.52 17.88 -2.52
N LEU A 462 -17.71 18.33 -3.76
CA LEU A 462 -16.86 19.33 -4.42
C LEU A 462 -17.12 20.77 -3.99
N GLU A 463 -18.22 21.07 -3.29
CA GLU A 463 -18.50 22.41 -2.77
C GLU A 463 -17.47 22.89 -1.74
N TYR A 464 -16.67 21.97 -1.21
CA TYR A 464 -15.64 22.23 -0.20
C TYR A 464 -14.24 22.16 -0.79
N GLY A 465 -13.40 23.15 -0.47
CA GLY A 465 -12.04 23.23 -1.00
C GLY A 465 -11.21 21.95 -0.78
N VAL A 466 -10.55 21.47 -1.84
CA VAL A 466 -9.61 20.36 -1.79
C VAL A 466 -8.21 20.90 -1.54
N ASN A 467 -7.53 20.43 -0.49
CA ASN A 467 -6.19 20.88 -0.10
C ASN A 467 -6.02 22.42 -0.16
N PRO A 468 -6.88 23.21 0.48
CA PRO A 468 -6.81 24.66 0.39
C PRO A 468 -5.50 25.18 0.97
N VAL A 469 -4.85 26.07 0.23
CA VAL A 469 -3.59 26.64 0.63
C VAL A 469 -3.82 27.81 1.56
N LYS A 470 -3.30 27.76 2.78
CA LYS A 470 -3.35 28.88 3.73
C LYS A 470 -2.10 29.76 3.63
N GLY A 471 -2.34 31.07 3.45
CA GLY A 471 -1.31 32.12 3.53
C GLY A 471 -0.63 32.45 2.20
N ARG A 472 -0.21 33.75 2.09
CA ARG A 472 0.38 34.32 0.86
C ARG A 472 1.63 33.58 0.37
N LYS A 473 2.51 33.14 1.28
CA LYS A 473 3.73 32.38 0.92
C LYS A 473 3.42 31.02 0.31
N ALA A 474 2.41 30.34 0.82
CA ALA A 474 1.99 29.04 0.30
C ALA A 474 1.24 29.17 -1.03
N ALA A 475 0.41 30.22 -1.19
CA ALA A 475 -0.22 30.56 -2.47
C ALA A 475 0.83 30.92 -3.54
N LEU A 476 1.87 31.67 -3.18
CA LEU A 476 2.98 32.00 -4.08
C LEU A 476 3.77 30.73 -4.47
N ARG A 477 4.07 29.85 -3.52
CA ARG A 477 4.71 28.56 -3.83
C ARG A 477 3.83 27.71 -4.76
N GLN A 478 2.52 27.72 -4.59
CA GLN A 478 1.60 27.01 -5.46
C GLN A 478 1.56 27.64 -6.86
N ALA A 479 1.56 28.96 -6.95
CA ALA A 479 1.66 29.69 -8.23
C ALA A 479 2.99 29.38 -8.94
N LEU A 480 4.11 29.39 -8.22
CA LEU A 480 5.44 29.03 -8.76
C LEU A 480 5.51 27.57 -9.22
N LYS A 481 4.82 26.66 -8.55
CA LYS A 481 4.71 25.27 -9.01
C LYS A 481 3.95 25.13 -10.34
N ARG A 482 3.10 26.10 -10.70
CA ARG A 482 2.38 26.16 -11.98
C ARG A 482 3.26 26.67 -13.14
N THR A 483 4.47 27.08 -12.89
CA THR A 483 5.41 27.63 -13.88
C THR A 483 6.54 26.66 -14.15
N CYS A 484 7.16 26.76 -15.31
CA CYS A 484 8.40 26.03 -15.66
C CYS A 484 9.56 26.27 -14.68
N ILE A 485 9.50 27.33 -13.84
CA ILE A 485 10.48 27.62 -12.79
C ILE A 485 10.60 26.45 -11.81
N HIS A 486 9.50 25.79 -11.48
CA HIS A 486 9.55 24.62 -10.58
C HIS A 486 10.32 23.45 -11.20
N GLU A 487 10.19 23.24 -12.50
CA GLU A 487 10.95 22.24 -13.25
C GLU A 487 12.43 22.58 -13.30
N VAL A 488 12.74 23.84 -13.53
CA VAL A 488 14.11 24.35 -13.49
C VAL A 488 14.73 24.18 -12.11
N LEU A 489 14.00 24.49 -11.03
CA LEU A 489 14.48 24.30 -9.65
C LEU A 489 14.73 22.81 -9.32
N LYS A 490 13.90 21.92 -9.80
CA LYS A 490 14.12 20.45 -9.69
C LYS A 490 15.36 20.02 -10.46
N ALA A 491 15.53 20.51 -11.68
CA ALA A 491 16.70 20.24 -12.49
C ALA A 491 18.00 20.80 -11.85
N ILE A 492 17.95 22.01 -11.29
CA ILE A 492 19.08 22.60 -10.57
C ILE A 492 19.42 21.78 -9.31
N ARG A 493 18.42 21.31 -8.57
CA ARG A 493 18.64 20.43 -7.40
C ARG A 493 19.34 19.14 -7.84
N TYR A 494 18.84 18.49 -8.90
CA TYR A 494 19.47 17.30 -9.48
C TYR A 494 20.91 17.55 -9.89
N LEU A 495 21.18 18.66 -10.59
CA LEU A 495 22.52 19.02 -11.04
C LEU A 495 23.48 19.31 -9.87
N ARG A 496 23.02 19.94 -8.80
CA ARG A 496 23.83 20.15 -7.59
C ARG A 496 24.26 18.84 -6.94
N PHE A 497 23.36 17.87 -6.81
CA PHE A 497 23.67 16.58 -6.20
C PHE A 497 24.52 15.69 -7.12
N SER A 498 24.28 15.69 -8.42
CA SER A 498 25.14 14.98 -9.38
C SER A 498 26.53 15.56 -9.46
N GLY A 499 26.69 16.88 -9.41
CA GLY A 499 27.98 17.57 -9.38
C GLY A 499 28.82 17.28 -8.14
N VAL A 500 28.19 17.19 -6.95
CA VAL A 500 28.87 16.82 -5.70
C VAL A 500 29.43 15.39 -5.75
N ARG A 501 28.69 14.44 -6.32
CA ARG A 501 29.19 13.05 -6.48
C ARG A 501 30.34 12.94 -7.47
N TYR A 502 30.31 13.70 -8.58
CA TYR A 502 31.43 13.72 -9.54
C TYR A 502 32.72 14.25 -8.90
N LEU A 503 32.59 15.24 -8.00
CA LEU A 503 33.73 15.81 -7.24
C LEU A 503 34.24 14.87 -6.14
N MET A 504 33.37 14.02 -5.56
CA MET A 504 33.79 13.03 -4.57
C MET A 504 34.36 11.75 -5.20
N ALA A 505 33.84 11.30 -6.36
CA ALA A 505 34.36 10.14 -7.08
C ALA A 505 35.71 10.40 -7.80
N GLY A 506 36.06 11.67 -8.06
CA GLY A 506 37.34 12.05 -8.64
C GLY A 506 38.47 12.29 -7.64
N ARG A 507 38.27 11.98 -6.35
CA ARG A 507 39.28 12.09 -5.28
C ARG A 507 39.63 10.78 -4.60
N GLY A 508 39.25 9.64 -5.18
CA GLY A 508 39.62 8.28 -4.75
C GLY A 508 40.63 7.63 -5.67
#